data_86688b01562d0652dae926662ec8ae48
#
_entry.id   86688b01562d0652dae926662ec8ae48
#
_cell.length_a   1.000
_cell.length_b   1.000
_cell.length_c   1.000
_cell.angle_alpha   90.00
_cell.angle_beta   90.00
_cell.angle_gamma   90.00
#
_symmetry.space_group_name_H-M   'P 1'
#
loop_
_entity.id
_entity.type
_entity.pdbx_description
1 polymer ?
#
loop_
_entity_poly.entity_id
_entity_poly.type
_entity_poly.pdbx_seq_one_letter_code
_entity_poly.pdbx_strand_id
1 'polypeptide(L)'
;MSVSILDDVDKEEENEQLDEVVSKRIKKSRLTGRLDLTGLNLTEFPMEIFDITNDDAPLTDLQISNNRIYHIPEEIGDLQLLERLGLAGNRLTKLPESIGKLQRLQGLWAHGNLLKNLPESICSCQSLRNLSVAGNRIRKLPENLSQLVALEELSVPGNQLVELPNLGKMFNLSDIDLHGNFIEDLSANGNDFQFLKALETFSLQGNQLKTIPGSLGNLKRLRSLNLAENRIQQVPEELRNLPVLTSMWLYSNDLRSLPKELHKSQSLRQLWIENNEKLDKSELETFIRIMKDAKMLKTLGIDTEQARKIGSGFENMSAVSVAAVPNRSDNAGYFKLVKWDGNKSALDDSKRAPVLIVSFGSAPGVPNWGGLLKKLRKKVGENDGKSYDVLYVCDVERSWYAGNKMTGNLEEEMSKWNKQLEDTCTKYSRVLFLGDSMGATASLVFAEHATRVLAFCPQVDLFAASIRPSRSANWMRKYKTLLLQGALKSEADVTIHTGSWTHDVDQASIIVDSSEKQSEEAGPKRKKKIKKKMYPVNNHRLALVLSEDDTLVNVVKEAFETEYMNAISDGTDTQKNSAATLRLLGLA
;
A
#
# COMPACT_ATOMS: atom_id res chain seq x y z
N MET A 1 -28.40 12.69 -38.08
CA MET A 1 -29.46 11.91 -37.40
C MET A 1 -29.21 10.38 -37.42
N SER A 2 -28.21 9.86 -38.09
CA SER A 2 -27.94 8.41 -38.17
C SER A 2 -26.87 7.85 -37.23
N VAL A 3 -26.14 8.69 -36.50
CA VAL A 3 -25.10 8.24 -35.53
C VAL A 3 -25.66 7.99 -34.14
N SER A 4 -26.75 8.66 -33.75
CA SER A 4 -27.37 8.50 -32.43
C SER A 4 -28.19 7.20 -32.24
N ILE A 5 -28.65 6.59 -33.32
CA ILE A 5 -29.50 5.38 -33.24
C ILE A 5 -28.65 4.12 -33.09
N LEU A 6 -27.44 4.07 -33.63
CA LEU A 6 -26.53 2.94 -33.48
C LEU A 6 -25.94 2.88 -32.07
N ASP A 7 -25.59 4.04 -31.48
CA ASP A 7 -25.09 4.11 -30.11
C ASP A 7 -26.15 3.71 -29.06
N ASP A 8 -27.41 3.86 -29.34
CA ASP A 8 -28.50 3.44 -28.44
C ASP A 8 -28.82 1.93 -28.56
N VAL A 9 -28.70 1.33 -29.76
CA VAL A 9 -28.90 -0.11 -29.97
C VAL A 9 -27.78 -0.92 -29.32
N ASP A 10 -26.50 -0.49 -29.46
CA ASP A 10 -25.35 -1.14 -28.83
C ASP A 10 -25.44 -1.11 -27.28
N LYS A 11 -25.98 -0.03 -26.73
CA LYS A 11 -26.21 0.09 -25.26
C LYS A 11 -27.36 -0.78 -24.74
N GLU A 12 -28.41 -0.96 -25.55
CA GLU A 12 -29.51 -1.86 -25.19
C GLU A 12 -29.05 -3.32 -25.18
N GLU A 13 -28.27 -3.75 -26.18
CA GLU A 13 -27.69 -5.10 -26.22
C GLU A 13 -26.69 -5.35 -25.07
N GLU A 14 -25.85 -4.37 -24.72
CA GLU A 14 -24.94 -4.47 -23.56
C GLU A 14 -25.72 -4.59 -22.25
N ASN A 15 -26.81 -3.86 -22.07
CA ASN A 15 -27.66 -3.94 -20.89
C ASN A 15 -28.39 -5.29 -20.80
N GLU A 16 -28.94 -5.81 -21.89
CA GLU A 16 -29.59 -7.14 -21.91
C GLU A 16 -28.61 -8.26 -21.55
N GLN A 17 -27.36 -8.21 -22.05
CA GLN A 17 -26.31 -9.16 -21.68
C GLN A 17 -25.93 -9.07 -20.21
N LEU A 18 -25.88 -7.85 -19.65
CA LEU A 18 -25.59 -7.63 -18.24
C LEU A 18 -26.70 -8.20 -17.34
N ASP A 19 -27.96 -7.97 -17.67
CA ASP A 19 -29.11 -8.49 -16.94
C ASP A 19 -29.16 -10.02 -16.96
N GLU A 20 -28.78 -10.63 -18.07
CA GLU A 20 -28.67 -12.10 -18.17
C GLU A 20 -27.56 -12.62 -17.23
N VAL A 21 -26.41 -11.97 -17.20
CA VAL A 21 -25.30 -12.34 -16.29
C VAL A 21 -25.72 -12.22 -14.83
N VAL A 22 -26.38 -11.11 -14.45
CA VAL A 22 -26.89 -10.87 -13.09
C VAL A 22 -27.90 -11.95 -12.72
N SER A 23 -28.91 -12.19 -13.55
CA SER A 23 -29.95 -13.20 -13.33
C SER A 23 -29.35 -14.61 -13.18
N LYS A 24 -28.35 -14.96 -13.97
CA LYS A 24 -27.65 -16.25 -13.89
C LYS A 24 -26.88 -16.40 -12.56
N ARG A 25 -26.23 -15.33 -12.10
CA ARG A 25 -25.52 -15.33 -10.81
C ARG A 25 -26.50 -15.41 -9.63
N ILE A 26 -27.64 -14.71 -9.69
CA ILE A 26 -28.70 -14.79 -8.68
C ILE A 26 -29.29 -16.21 -8.64
N LYS A 27 -29.61 -16.83 -9.78
CA LYS A 27 -30.06 -18.23 -9.82
C LYS A 27 -29.06 -19.20 -9.18
N LYS A 28 -27.77 -18.99 -9.43
CA LYS A 28 -26.71 -19.81 -8.80
C LYS A 28 -26.63 -19.57 -7.30
N SER A 29 -26.82 -18.35 -6.83
CA SER A 29 -26.75 -18.01 -5.40
C SER A 29 -27.85 -18.71 -4.59
N ARG A 30 -29.02 -18.97 -5.19
CA ARG A 30 -30.13 -19.74 -4.57
C ARG A 30 -29.73 -21.15 -4.12
N LEU A 31 -28.64 -21.68 -4.70
CA LEU A 31 -28.10 -23.01 -4.32
C LEU A 31 -26.95 -22.93 -3.30
N THR A 32 -26.27 -21.79 -3.23
CA THR A 32 -25.00 -21.66 -2.49
C THR A 32 -25.08 -20.71 -1.30
N GLY A 33 -26.10 -19.86 -1.24
CA GLY A 33 -26.19 -18.77 -0.26
C GLY A 33 -25.15 -17.65 -0.48
N ARG A 34 -24.46 -17.64 -1.64
CA ARG A 34 -23.42 -16.65 -1.96
C ARG A 34 -23.67 -16.01 -3.31
N LEU A 35 -23.69 -14.69 -3.35
CA LEU A 35 -23.87 -13.91 -4.55
C LEU A 35 -22.69 -12.96 -4.74
N ASP A 36 -22.00 -13.12 -5.88
CA ASP A 36 -20.91 -12.24 -6.29
C ASP A 36 -21.29 -11.51 -7.58
N LEU A 37 -21.49 -10.20 -7.47
CA LEU A 37 -21.77 -9.26 -8.56
C LEU A 37 -20.65 -8.22 -8.70
N THR A 38 -19.45 -8.54 -8.25
CA THR A 38 -18.30 -7.64 -8.28
C THR A 38 -17.91 -7.28 -9.71
N GLY A 39 -17.68 -5.99 -9.98
CA GLY A 39 -17.05 -5.49 -11.21
C GLY A 39 -17.94 -5.53 -12.47
N LEU A 40 -19.24 -5.63 -12.32
CA LEU A 40 -20.19 -5.69 -13.44
C LEU A 40 -20.61 -4.32 -14.00
N ASN A 41 -20.02 -3.22 -13.53
CA ASN A 41 -20.41 -1.84 -13.89
C ASN A 41 -21.87 -1.47 -13.57
N LEU A 42 -22.52 -2.17 -12.65
CA LEU A 42 -23.89 -1.91 -12.23
C LEU A 42 -24.04 -0.47 -11.74
N THR A 43 -25.07 0.22 -12.23
CA THR A 43 -25.43 1.58 -11.79
C THR A 43 -26.48 1.58 -10.69
N GLU A 44 -27.30 0.54 -10.63
CA GLU A 44 -28.36 0.35 -9.67
C GLU A 44 -28.19 -0.97 -8.92
N PHE A 45 -28.82 -1.05 -7.75
CA PHE A 45 -28.85 -2.28 -6.98
C PHE A 45 -29.87 -3.24 -7.61
N PRO A 46 -29.50 -4.50 -7.91
CA PRO A 46 -30.41 -5.47 -8.53
C PRO A 46 -31.49 -5.89 -7.53
N MET A 47 -32.72 -5.46 -7.74
CA MET A 47 -33.83 -5.70 -6.82
C MET A 47 -34.26 -7.19 -6.78
N GLU A 48 -33.96 -7.96 -7.83
CA GLU A 48 -34.22 -9.41 -7.94
C GLU A 48 -33.50 -10.23 -6.86
N ILE A 49 -32.54 -9.64 -6.15
CA ILE A 49 -31.89 -10.27 -4.99
C ILE A 49 -32.89 -10.57 -3.88
N PHE A 50 -33.93 -9.74 -3.74
CA PHE A 50 -34.96 -9.90 -2.70
C PHE A 50 -36.02 -10.95 -3.05
N ASP A 51 -36.04 -11.46 -4.28
CA ASP A 51 -36.91 -12.57 -4.74
C ASP A 51 -36.39 -13.95 -4.33
N ILE A 52 -35.27 -14.02 -3.60
CA ILE A 52 -34.73 -15.26 -3.04
C ILE A 52 -35.69 -15.76 -1.95
N THR A 53 -36.33 -16.90 -2.22
CA THR A 53 -37.40 -17.45 -1.36
C THR A 53 -36.85 -18.32 -0.23
N ASN A 54 -37.72 -18.68 0.73
CA ASN A 54 -37.36 -19.59 1.85
C ASN A 54 -37.00 -21.01 1.40
N ASP A 55 -37.36 -21.42 0.19
CA ASP A 55 -37.00 -22.72 -0.41
C ASP A 55 -35.58 -22.72 -0.98
N ASP A 56 -34.98 -21.54 -1.13
CA ASP A 56 -33.62 -21.36 -1.61
C ASP A 56 -32.61 -21.42 -0.45
N ALA A 57 -31.33 -21.66 -0.73
CA ALA A 57 -30.29 -21.46 0.25
C ALA A 57 -30.26 -19.99 0.69
N PRO A 58 -30.32 -19.71 2.01
CA PRO A 58 -30.37 -18.33 2.49
C PRO A 58 -29.11 -17.58 2.11
N LEU A 59 -29.29 -16.32 1.62
CA LEU A 59 -28.16 -15.47 1.23
C LEU A 59 -27.38 -15.04 2.48
N THR A 60 -26.15 -15.54 2.60
CA THR A 60 -25.24 -15.25 3.71
C THR A 60 -24.06 -14.38 3.29
N ASP A 61 -23.73 -14.31 2.00
CA ASP A 61 -22.59 -13.57 1.45
C ASP A 61 -23.02 -12.83 0.18
N LEU A 62 -23.02 -11.50 0.26
CA LEU A 62 -23.37 -10.62 -0.85
C LEU A 62 -22.19 -9.71 -1.19
N GLN A 63 -21.62 -9.86 -2.37
CA GLN A 63 -20.51 -9.05 -2.90
C GLN A 63 -20.98 -8.27 -4.11
N ILE A 64 -21.02 -6.92 -3.98
CA ILE A 64 -21.38 -5.98 -5.07
C ILE A 64 -20.28 -4.92 -5.22
N SER A 65 -19.06 -5.27 -4.86
CA SER A 65 -17.92 -4.36 -4.91
C SER A 65 -17.56 -3.95 -6.35
N ASN A 66 -16.87 -2.80 -6.50
CA ASN A 66 -16.34 -2.31 -7.78
C ASN A 66 -17.42 -2.11 -8.87
N ASN A 67 -18.56 -1.56 -8.47
CA ASN A 67 -19.64 -1.14 -9.36
C ASN A 67 -19.79 0.40 -9.37
N ARG A 68 -20.90 0.91 -9.86
CA ARG A 68 -21.22 2.33 -9.92
C ARG A 68 -22.50 2.68 -9.15
N ILE A 69 -22.87 1.85 -8.18
CA ILE A 69 -24.13 1.93 -7.43
C ILE A 69 -24.11 3.16 -6.51
N TYR A 70 -25.20 3.93 -6.56
CA TYR A 70 -25.37 5.16 -5.75
C TYR A 70 -26.18 4.94 -4.48
N HIS A 71 -27.00 3.92 -4.44
CA HIS A 71 -27.97 3.67 -3.39
C HIS A 71 -28.11 2.18 -3.09
N ILE A 72 -28.18 1.86 -1.81
CA ILE A 72 -28.59 0.53 -1.33
C ILE A 72 -30.02 0.69 -0.81
N PRO A 73 -30.96 -0.16 -1.25
CA PRO A 73 -32.36 -0.06 -0.84
C PRO A 73 -32.57 -0.49 0.61
N GLU A 74 -33.65 -0.02 1.22
CA GLU A 74 -34.00 -0.35 2.62
C GLU A 74 -34.33 -1.84 2.80
N GLU A 75 -34.74 -2.51 1.72
CA GLU A 75 -35.00 -3.96 1.66
C GLU A 75 -33.76 -4.80 1.98
N ILE A 76 -32.55 -4.21 1.95
CA ILE A 76 -31.34 -4.91 2.42
C ILE A 76 -31.49 -5.46 3.83
N GLY A 77 -32.25 -4.77 4.69
CA GLY A 77 -32.52 -5.19 6.06
C GLY A 77 -33.37 -6.46 6.18
N ASP A 78 -34.00 -6.91 5.09
CA ASP A 78 -34.81 -8.12 5.07
C ASP A 78 -33.93 -9.39 4.86
N LEU A 79 -32.68 -9.20 4.45
CA LEU A 79 -31.70 -10.29 4.32
C LEU A 79 -31.09 -10.65 5.70
N GLN A 80 -31.92 -11.02 6.65
CA GLN A 80 -31.54 -11.18 8.08
C GLN A 80 -30.48 -12.26 8.36
N LEU A 81 -30.23 -13.16 7.41
CA LEU A 81 -29.22 -14.20 7.52
C LEU A 81 -27.88 -13.80 6.90
N LEU A 82 -27.77 -12.55 6.38
CA LEU A 82 -26.55 -12.04 5.77
C LEU A 82 -25.44 -11.92 6.82
N GLU A 83 -24.32 -12.57 6.54
CA GLU A 83 -23.10 -12.55 7.36
C GLU A 83 -22.03 -11.63 6.80
N ARG A 84 -21.97 -11.50 5.48
CA ARG A 84 -20.96 -10.69 4.78
C ARG A 84 -21.59 -9.81 3.72
N LEU A 85 -21.22 -8.52 3.74
CA LEU A 85 -21.71 -7.52 2.81
C LEU A 85 -20.55 -6.70 2.23
N GLY A 86 -20.22 -6.94 0.96
CA GLY A 86 -19.19 -6.23 0.21
C GLY A 86 -19.78 -5.16 -0.72
N LEU A 87 -19.56 -3.90 -0.39
CA LEU A 87 -20.04 -2.70 -1.11
C LEU A 87 -18.88 -1.81 -1.58
N ALA A 88 -17.64 -2.28 -1.47
CA ALA A 88 -16.46 -1.47 -1.73
C ALA A 88 -16.41 -0.95 -3.18
N GLY A 89 -15.78 0.22 -3.39
CA GLY A 89 -15.53 0.74 -4.74
C GLY A 89 -16.80 1.15 -5.50
N ASN A 90 -17.83 1.60 -4.81
CA ASN A 90 -19.06 2.11 -5.41
C ASN A 90 -19.16 3.66 -5.32
N ARG A 91 -20.35 4.20 -5.51
CA ARG A 91 -20.63 5.64 -5.42
C ARG A 91 -21.62 5.98 -4.31
N LEU A 92 -21.69 5.13 -3.28
CA LEU A 92 -22.64 5.25 -2.19
C LEU A 92 -22.40 6.53 -1.40
N THR A 93 -23.45 7.31 -1.18
CA THR A 93 -23.40 8.53 -0.38
C THR A 93 -23.90 8.33 1.05
N LYS A 94 -24.68 7.27 1.27
CA LYS A 94 -25.20 6.82 2.58
C LYS A 94 -25.45 5.32 2.55
N LEU A 95 -25.51 4.70 3.71
CA LEU A 95 -26.06 3.36 3.92
C LEU A 95 -27.49 3.50 4.45
N PRO A 96 -28.41 2.54 4.18
CA PRO A 96 -29.79 2.58 4.67
C PRO A 96 -29.83 2.32 6.19
N GLU A 97 -30.85 2.87 6.85
CA GLU A 97 -31.06 2.64 8.31
C GLU A 97 -31.44 1.18 8.60
N SER A 98 -32.04 0.49 7.64
CA SER A 98 -32.39 -0.93 7.77
C SER A 98 -31.17 -1.86 7.92
N ILE A 99 -29.95 -1.37 7.66
CA ILE A 99 -28.74 -2.16 7.88
C ILE A 99 -28.63 -2.67 9.32
N GLY A 100 -29.17 -1.93 10.28
CA GLY A 100 -29.23 -2.33 11.70
C GLY A 100 -30.09 -3.57 11.98
N LYS A 101 -30.92 -4.02 11.02
CA LYS A 101 -31.68 -5.27 11.13
C LYS A 101 -30.82 -6.53 10.88
N LEU A 102 -29.62 -6.37 10.31
CA LEU A 102 -28.74 -7.48 9.93
C LEU A 102 -27.98 -8.03 11.14
N GLN A 103 -28.70 -8.74 12.02
CA GLN A 103 -28.19 -9.23 13.30
C GLN A 103 -27.08 -10.27 13.19
N ARG A 104 -26.95 -10.95 12.02
CA ARG A 104 -25.90 -11.94 11.74
C ARG A 104 -24.72 -11.37 10.98
N LEU A 105 -24.75 -10.07 10.61
CA LEU A 105 -23.69 -9.45 9.84
C LEU A 105 -22.38 -9.46 10.65
N GLN A 106 -21.38 -10.17 10.12
CA GLN A 106 -20.04 -10.30 10.70
C GLN A 106 -19.03 -9.37 10.01
N GLY A 107 -19.22 -9.08 8.72
CA GLY A 107 -18.33 -8.22 7.96
C GLY A 107 -19.06 -7.25 7.05
N LEU A 108 -18.67 -5.97 7.13
CA LEU A 108 -19.13 -4.90 6.24
C LEU A 108 -17.92 -4.20 5.61
N TRP A 109 -17.81 -4.30 4.29
CA TRP A 109 -16.77 -3.64 3.50
C TRP A 109 -17.41 -2.61 2.57
N ALA A 110 -17.33 -1.33 2.94
CA ALA A 110 -17.87 -0.21 2.16
C ALA A 110 -16.79 0.86 1.87
N HIS A 111 -15.52 0.44 1.81
CA HIS A 111 -14.42 1.33 1.47
C HIS A 111 -14.50 1.83 0.02
N GLY A 112 -13.85 2.98 -0.26
CA GLY A 112 -13.82 3.55 -1.61
C GLY A 112 -15.18 4.07 -2.11
N ASN A 113 -16.02 4.56 -1.21
CA ASN A 113 -17.32 5.17 -1.53
C ASN A 113 -17.33 6.71 -1.27
N LEU A 114 -18.49 7.30 -1.19
CA LEU A 114 -18.71 8.74 -0.95
C LEU A 114 -19.48 8.99 0.35
N LEU A 115 -19.46 8.02 1.29
CA LEU A 115 -20.19 8.07 2.55
C LEU A 115 -19.75 9.27 3.39
N LYS A 116 -20.73 10.05 3.87
CA LYS A 116 -20.50 11.20 4.76
C LYS A 116 -20.60 10.84 6.23
N ASN A 117 -21.38 9.83 6.55
CA ASN A 117 -21.61 9.25 7.87
C ASN A 117 -21.99 7.78 7.74
N LEU A 118 -21.98 7.08 8.85
CA LEU A 118 -22.62 5.77 9.01
C LEU A 118 -23.96 6.00 9.73
N PRO A 119 -25.01 5.20 9.44
CA PRO A 119 -26.26 5.28 10.18
C PRO A 119 -26.05 4.82 11.63
N GLU A 120 -26.73 5.44 12.59
CA GLU A 120 -26.65 5.03 14.01
C GLU A 120 -27.15 3.58 14.21
N SER A 121 -28.08 3.14 13.38
CA SER A 121 -28.61 1.77 13.40
C SER A 121 -27.53 0.68 13.20
N ILE A 122 -26.38 0.99 12.58
CA ILE A 122 -25.29 0.01 12.42
C ILE A 122 -24.82 -0.53 13.77
N CYS A 123 -24.95 0.26 14.83
CA CYS A 123 -24.60 -0.15 16.20
C CYS A 123 -25.46 -1.32 16.72
N SER A 124 -26.59 -1.62 16.04
CA SER A 124 -27.42 -2.78 16.34
C SER A 124 -26.89 -4.10 15.74
N CYS A 125 -25.92 -4.06 14.83
CA CYS A 125 -25.33 -5.27 14.22
C CYS A 125 -24.39 -5.98 15.21
N GLN A 126 -24.94 -6.65 16.22
CA GLN A 126 -24.20 -7.18 17.39
C GLN A 126 -23.19 -8.27 17.04
N SER A 127 -23.30 -8.91 15.86
CA SER A 127 -22.35 -9.92 15.38
C SER A 127 -21.19 -9.33 14.57
N LEU A 128 -21.17 -8.00 14.35
CA LEU A 128 -20.18 -7.36 13.46
C LEU A 128 -18.77 -7.45 14.06
N ARG A 129 -17.87 -8.11 13.31
CA ARG A 129 -16.45 -8.29 13.65
C ARG A 129 -15.53 -7.40 12.83
N ASN A 130 -15.85 -7.19 11.56
CA ASN A 130 -15.03 -6.41 10.65
C ASN A 130 -15.84 -5.27 10.06
N LEU A 131 -15.40 -4.04 10.30
CA LEU A 131 -15.98 -2.83 9.72
C LEU A 131 -14.91 -2.05 8.96
N SER A 132 -14.99 -2.05 7.63
CA SER A 132 -14.08 -1.30 6.75
C SER A 132 -14.83 -0.25 5.94
N VAL A 133 -14.56 1.01 6.22
CA VAL A 133 -15.13 2.18 5.52
C VAL A 133 -14.03 3.15 5.08
N ALA A 134 -12.85 2.62 4.80
CA ALA A 134 -11.71 3.39 4.30
C ALA A 134 -12.07 4.22 3.06
N GLY A 135 -11.41 5.35 2.86
CA GLY A 135 -11.55 6.09 1.62
C GLY A 135 -12.93 6.67 1.35
N ASN A 136 -13.60 7.12 2.39
CA ASN A 136 -14.89 7.80 2.33
C ASN A 136 -14.75 9.29 2.68
N ARG A 137 -15.84 9.92 3.09
CA ARG A 137 -15.91 11.32 3.51
C ARG A 137 -16.50 11.47 4.92
N ILE A 138 -16.34 10.43 5.75
CA ILE A 138 -16.93 10.34 7.09
C ILE A 138 -16.25 11.33 8.01
N ARG A 139 -17.07 12.19 8.65
CA ARG A 139 -16.59 13.21 9.59
C ARG A 139 -16.74 12.79 11.04
N LYS A 140 -17.72 11.94 11.32
CA LYS A 140 -18.02 11.44 12.66
C LYS A 140 -18.48 9.98 12.55
N LEU A 141 -18.02 9.15 13.46
CA LEU A 141 -18.53 7.79 13.64
C LEU A 141 -19.77 7.83 14.55
N PRO A 142 -20.64 6.81 14.50
CA PRO A 142 -21.81 6.71 15.38
C PRO A 142 -21.44 6.87 16.85
N GLU A 143 -22.25 7.60 17.61
CA GLU A 143 -21.97 7.85 19.03
C GLU A 143 -22.02 6.57 19.86
N ASN A 144 -22.88 5.65 19.47
CA ASN A 144 -23.08 4.37 20.13
C ASN A 144 -22.20 3.24 19.56
N LEU A 145 -21.12 3.56 18.83
CA LEU A 145 -20.25 2.55 18.19
C LEU A 145 -19.75 1.49 19.18
N SER A 146 -19.55 1.86 20.45
CA SER A 146 -19.13 0.94 21.50
C SER A 146 -20.13 -0.19 21.82
N GLN A 147 -21.34 -0.16 21.26
CA GLN A 147 -22.29 -1.27 21.34
C GLN A 147 -21.88 -2.46 20.46
N LEU A 148 -21.00 -2.25 19.48
CA LEU A 148 -20.44 -3.30 18.64
C LEU A 148 -19.38 -4.12 19.43
N VAL A 149 -19.82 -4.82 20.46
CA VAL A 149 -18.91 -5.53 21.40
C VAL A 149 -18.15 -6.69 20.76
N ALA A 150 -18.65 -7.23 19.64
CA ALA A 150 -17.99 -8.29 18.88
C ALA A 150 -16.94 -7.76 17.90
N LEU A 151 -16.80 -6.44 17.74
CA LEU A 151 -15.91 -5.87 16.72
C LEU A 151 -14.46 -6.18 17.05
N GLU A 152 -13.76 -6.78 16.07
CA GLU A 152 -12.36 -7.18 16.11
C GLU A 152 -11.48 -6.23 15.28
N GLU A 153 -12.00 -5.73 14.15
CA GLU A 153 -11.29 -4.84 13.23
C GLU A 153 -12.13 -3.61 12.90
N LEU A 154 -11.57 -2.42 13.13
CA LEU A 154 -12.13 -1.12 12.76
C LEU A 154 -11.18 -0.41 11.79
N SER A 155 -11.53 -0.37 10.51
CA SER A 155 -10.72 0.27 9.46
C SER A 155 -11.48 1.47 8.87
N VAL A 156 -11.01 2.69 9.23
CA VAL A 156 -11.60 3.97 8.80
C VAL A 156 -10.54 4.92 8.22
N PRO A 157 -9.47 4.43 7.59
CA PRO A 157 -8.43 5.32 7.09
C PRO A 157 -8.92 6.19 5.94
N GLY A 158 -8.24 7.33 5.79
CA GLY A 158 -8.50 8.24 4.68
C GLY A 158 -9.91 8.81 4.64
N ASN A 159 -10.44 9.15 5.80
CA ASN A 159 -11.71 9.85 5.97
C ASN A 159 -11.50 11.30 6.43
N GLN A 160 -12.49 11.89 7.07
CA GLN A 160 -12.48 13.28 7.56
C GLN A 160 -12.77 13.34 9.06
N LEU A 161 -12.46 12.27 9.82
CA LEU A 161 -12.72 12.22 11.25
C LEU A 161 -11.89 13.28 11.99
N VAL A 162 -12.56 14.04 12.87
CA VAL A 162 -11.91 15.03 13.75
C VAL A 162 -11.78 14.53 15.19
N GLU A 163 -12.61 13.56 15.57
CA GLU A 163 -12.67 12.96 16.90
C GLU A 163 -13.10 11.49 16.82
N LEU A 164 -12.93 10.76 17.91
CA LEU A 164 -13.42 9.39 18.06
C LEU A 164 -14.60 9.34 19.03
N PRO A 165 -15.62 8.51 18.81
CA PRO A 165 -16.60 8.20 19.83
C PRO A 165 -15.95 7.42 20.97
N ASN A 166 -16.66 7.21 22.08
CA ASN A 166 -16.15 6.37 23.16
C ASN A 166 -16.03 4.91 22.71
N LEU A 167 -14.83 4.34 22.77
CA LEU A 167 -14.52 2.96 22.38
C LEU A 167 -14.42 2.00 23.58
N GLY A 168 -14.64 2.47 24.81
CA GLY A 168 -14.27 1.77 26.05
C GLY A 168 -14.96 0.44 26.34
N LYS A 169 -15.96 0.02 25.56
CA LYS A 169 -16.63 -1.29 25.69
C LYS A 169 -16.22 -2.29 24.61
N MET A 170 -15.32 -1.92 23.71
CA MET A 170 -14.95 -2.74 22.56
C MET A 170 -13.76 -3.67 22.91
N PHE A 171 -13.97 -4.58 23.85
CA PHE A 171 -12.90 -5.40 24.45
C PHE A 171 -12.24 -6.38 23.47
N ASN A 172 -12.91 -6.71 22.37
CA ASN A 172 -12.43 -7.64 21.35
C ASN A 172 -11.65 -6.95 20.23
N LEU A 173 -11.63 -5.59 20.20
CA LEU A 173 -11.01 -4.82 19.14
C LEU A 173 -9.49 -5.04 19.16
N SER A 174 -8.98 -5.75 18.15
CA SER A 174 -7.57 -6.12 17.98
C SER A 174 -6.82 -5.18 17.04
N ASP A 175 -7.53 -4.64 16.05
CA ASP A 175 -6.95 -3.82 15.01
C ASP A 175 -7.76 -2.54 14.79
N ILE A 176 -7.09 -1.38 14.96
CA ILE A 176 -7.67 -0.07 14.69
C ILE A 176 -6.79 0.66 13.67
N ASP A 177 -7.38 0.95 12.52
CA ASP A 177 -6.74 1.78 11.51
C ASP A 177 -7.53 3.06 11.25
N LEU A 178 -6.94 4.19 11.64
CA LEU A 178 -7.50 5.54 11.54
C LEU A 178 -6.56 6.49 10.78
N HIS A 179 -5.59 5.95 10.03
CA HIS A 179 -4.62 6.81 9.36
C HIS A 179 -5.27 7.76 8.33
N GLY A 180 -4.63 8.91 8.12
CA GLY A 180 -5.10 9.87 7.11
C GLY A 180 -6.46 10.50 7.43
N ASN A 181 -6.71 10.84 8.70
CA ASN A 181 -7.86 11.60 9.18
C ASN A 181 -7.42 12.98 9.72
N PHE A 182 -8.25 13.65 10.49
CA PHE A 182 -7.99 14.96 11.09
C PHE A 182 -8.14 14.95 12.61
N ILE A 183 -7.90 13.79 13.25
CA ILE A 183 -8.08 13.62 14.70
C ILE A 183 -7.04 14.46 15.45
N GLU A 184 -7.51 15.32 16.37
CA GLU A 184 -6.66 16.21 17.15
C GLU A 184 -6.40 15.71 18.57
N ASP A 185 -7.37 15.02 19.17
CA ASP A 185 -7.31 14.52 20.54
C ASP A 185 -7.91 13.11 20.65
N LEU A 186 -7.16 12.21 21.25
CA LEU A 186 -7.60 10.83 21.51
C LEU A 186 -8.39 10.71 22.81
N SER A 187 -8.25 11.66 23.74
CA SER A 187 -8.93 11.65 25.04
C SER A 187 -10.34 12.20 24.96
N ALA A 188 -10.72 12.78 23.82
CA ALA A 188 -12.07 13.30 23.60
C ALA A 188 -13.13 12.22 23.87
N ASN A 189 -14.32 12.65 24.25
CA ASN A 189 -15.49 11.78 24.49
C ASN A 189 -15.27 10.70 25.58
N GLY A 190 -14.33 10.93 26.51
CA GLY A 190 -14.05 10.01 27.62
C GLY A 190 -13.38 8.71 27.21
N ASN A 191 -12.64 8.71 26.10
CA ASN A 191 -11.87 7.55 25.67
C ASN A 191 -10.78 7.21 26.69
N ASP A 192 -10.86 6.00 27.22
CA ASP A 192 -9.80 5.41 28.03
C ASP A 192 -9.36 4.07 27.41
N PHE A 193 -8.24 4.12 26.73
CA PHE A 193 -7.73 3.02 25.92
C PHE A 193 -7.34 1.79 26.76
N GLN A 194 -7.15 1.92 28.08
CA GLN A 194 -6.83 0.77 28.93
C GLN A 194 -7.86 -0.38 28.86
N PHE A 195 -9.07 -0.10 28.41
CA PHE A 195 -10.12 -1.10 28.25
C PHE A 195 -10.02 -1.90 26.94
N LEU A 196 -9.26 -1.44 25.95
CA LEU A 196 -9.05 -2.16 24.69
C LEU A 196 -8.00 -3.27 24.85
N LYS A 197 -8.35 -4.28 25.65
CA LYS A 197 -7.40 -5.32 26.11
C LYS A 197 -6.90 -6.25 25.01
N ALA A 198 -7.64 -6.38 23.92
CA ALA A 198 -7.26 -7.20 22.77
C ALA A 198 -6.38 -6.46 21.76
N LEU A 199 -6.21 -5.12 21.86
CA LEU A 199 -5.60 -4.30 20.81
C LEU A 199 -4.14 -4.67 20.57
N GLU A 200 -3.85 -5.09 19.33
CA GLU A 200 -2.52 -5.48 18.85
C GLU A 200 -1.93 -4.46 17.88
N THR A 201 -2.78 -3.86 17.03
CA THR A 201 -2.36 -2.87 16.03
C THR A 201 -3.15 -1.57 16.18
N PHE A 202 -2.46 -0.45 16.30
CA PHE A 202 -3.08 0.87 16.32
C PHE A 202 -2.37 1.82 15.37
N SER A 203 -3.05 2.23 14.29
CA SER A 203 -2.54 3.16 13.30
C SER A 203 -3.30 4.49 13.35
N LEU A 204 -2.55 5.56 13.61
CA LEU A 204 -3.00 6.94 13.69
C LEU A 204 -2.17 7.87 12.81
N GLN A 205 -1.39 7.30 11.89
CA GLN A 205 -0.52 8.06 10.98
C GLN A 205 -1.30 9.12 10.19
N GLY A 206 -0.70 10.30 9.98
CA GLY A 206 -1.30 11.33 9.12
C GLY A 206 -2.56 11.96 9.72
N ASN A 207 -2.57 12.16 11.05
CA ASN A 207 -3.61 12.89 11.77
C ASN A 207 -3.08 14.26 12.28
N GLN A 208 -3.75 14.88 13.24
CA GLN A 208 -3.38 16.19 13.80
C GLN A 208 -3.12 16.14 15.31
N LEU A 209 -2.77 14.94 15.82
CA LEU A 209 -2.55 14.71 17.25
C LEU A 209 -1.41 15.58 17.79
N LYS A 210 -1.68 16.28 18.88
CA LYS A 210 -0.67 17.08 19.61
C LYS A 210 -0.13 16.34 20.83
N THR A 211 -0.93 15.47 21.40
CA THR A 211 -0.62 14.70 22.61
C THR A 211 -1.04 13.24 22.45
N ILE A 212 -0.49 12.38 23.27
CA ILE A 212 -0.81 10.96 23.38
C ILE A 212 -1.22 10.69 24.83
N PRO A 213 -2.37 10.07 25.10
CA PRO A 213 -2.78 9.74 26.45
C PRO A 213 -1.90 8.64 27.04
N GLY A 214 -1.46 8.83 28.29
CA GLY A 214 -0.65 7.84 29.01
C GLY A 214 -1.34 6.48 29.19
N SER A 215 -2.68 6.44 29.12
CA SER A 215 -3.48 5.20 29.20
C SER A 215 -3.15 4.19 28.08
N LEU A 216 -2.56 4.63 26.95
CA LEU A 216 -2.04 3.72 25.93
C LEU A 216 -0.97 2.77 26.48
N GLY A 217 -0.20 3.18 27.50
CA GLY A 217 0.80 2.33 28.18
C GLY A 217 0.20 1.11 28.91
N ASN A 218 -1.11 1.04 29.02
CA ASN A 218 -1.83 -0.09 29.65
C ASN A 218 -2.27 -1.17 28.65
N LEU A 219 -2.03 -1.00 27.36
CA LEU A 219 -2.41 -1.93 26.28
C LEU A 219 -1.47 -3.15 26.24
N LYS A 220 -1.85 -4.21 26.94
CA LYS A 220 -0.95 -5.37 27.20
C LYS A 220 -0.65 -6.21 25.95
N ARG A 221 -1.45 -6.11 24.90
CA ARG A 221 -1.25 -6.84 23.63
C ARG A 221 -0.73 -5.99 22.48
N LEU A 222 -0.55 -4.68 22.68
CA LEU A 222 -0.15 -3.78 21.60
C LEU A 222 1.26 -4.11 21.08
N ARG A 223 1.35 -4.51 19.82
CA ARG A 223 2.56 -4.89 19.09
C ARG A 223 3.07 -3.80 18.17
N SER A 224 2.14 -3.05 17.59
CA SER A 224 2.39 -2.08 16.54
C SER A 224 1.66 -0.77 16.83
N LEU A 225 2.41 0.33 16.97
CA LEU A 225 1.86 1.66 17.20
C LEU A 225 2.41 2.64 16.16
N ASN A 226 1.53 3.10 15.26
CA ASN A 226 1.90 4.06 14.23
C ASN A 226 1.30 5.44 14.53
N LEU A 227 2.15 6.36 14.95
CA LEU A 227 1.84 7.75 15.30
C LEU A 227 2.55 8.75 14.36
N ALA A 228 3.12 8.27 13.27
CA ALA A 228 3.86 9.10 12.33
C ALA A 228 2.98 10.18 11.67
N GLU A 229 3.62 11.24 11.16
CA GLU A 229 2.93 12.32 10.43
C GLU A 229 1.79 12.97 11.24
N ASN A 230 2.09 13.34 12.49
CA ASN A 230 1.21 14.06 13.41
C ASN A 230 1.87 15.38 13.85
N ARG A 231 1.38 15.97 14.93
CA ARG A 231 1.92 17.19 15.56
C ARG A 231 2.34 16.93 17.01
N ILE A 232 2.72 15.69 17.33
CA ILE A 232 3.02 15.22 18.68
C ILE A 232 4.29 15.91 19.17
N GLN A 233 4.21 16.52 20.36
CA GLN A 233 5.33 17.24 20.96
C GLN A 233 6.09 16.41 22.00
N GLN A 234 5.42 15.47 22.65
CA GLN A 234 5.98 14.61 23.67
C GLN A 234 5.34 13.22 23.61
N VAL A 235 6.10 12.21 23.93
CA VAL A 235 5.66 10.82 24.07
C VAL A 235 5.60 10.47 25.55
N PRO A 236 4.47 9.96 26.06
CA PRO A 236 4.34 9.59 27.48
C PRO A 236 5.32 8.50 27.89
N GLU A 237 5.90 8.64 29.08
CA GLU A 237 6.83 7.64 29.65
C GLU A 237 6.13 6.28 29.90
N GLU A 238 4.82 6.27 30.07
CA GLU A 238 3.99 5.08 30.26
C GLU A 238 4.08 4.08 29.09
N LEU A 239 4.44 4.55 27.89
CA LEU A 239 4.60 3.64 26.72
C LEU A 239 5.75 2.64 26.91
N ARG A 240 6.71 2.90 27.82
CA ARG A 240 7.72 1.91 28.22
C ARG A 240 7.13 0.64 28.83
N ASN A 241 5.91 0.74 29.40
CA ASN A 241 5.23 -0.36 30.08
C ASN A 241 4.52 -1.34 29.13
N LEU A 242 4.58 -1.09 27.81
CA LEU A 242 3.98 -1.96 26.80
C LEU A 242 4.82 -3.25 26.65
N PRO A 243 4.31 -4.42 27.10
CA PRO A 243 5.15 -5.61 27.29
C PRO A 243 5.53 -6.30 25.98
N VAL A 244 4.76 -6.07 24.91
CA VAL A 244 4.93 -6.76 23.62
C VAL A 244 5.05 -5.80 22.42
N LEU A 245 5.19 -4.50 22.66
CA LEU A 245 5.33 -3.51 21.59
C LEU A 245 6.65 -3.74 20.84
N THR A 246 6.56 -4.13 19.57
CA THR A 246 7.73 -4.41 18.73
C THR A 246 8.11 -3.27 17.82
N SER A 247 7.14 -2.46 17.39
CA SER A 247 7.36 -1.41 16.40
C SER A 247 6.62 -0.13 16.78
N MET A 248 7.34 1.00 16.74
CA MET A 248 6.80 2.33 17.00
C MET A 248 7.28 3.30 15.92
N TRP A 249 6.34 3.98 15.28
CA TRP A 249 6.62 5.01 14.28
C TRP A 249 6.20 6.39 14.81
N LEU A 250 7.16 7.29 14.94
CA LEU A 250 7.01 8.65 15.44
C LEU A 250 7.57 9.68 14.46
N TYR A 251 7.95 9.25 13.26
CA TYR A 251 8.54 10.14 12.28
C TYR A 251 7.58 11.26 11.85
N SER A 252 8.14 12.40 11.42
CA SER A 252 7.36 13.54 10.94
C SER A 252 6.36 14.04 11.98
N ASN A 253 6.87 14.34 13.18
CA ASN A 253 6.15 14.94 14.27
C ASN A 253 6.83 16.26 14.72
N ASP A 254 6.33 16.84 15.80
CA ASP A 254 6.84 18.06 16.43
C ASP A 254 7.60 17.74 17.74
N LEU A 255 8.20 16.57 17.87
CA LEU A 255 8.84 16.11 19.10
C LEU A 255 9.92 17.10 19.54
N ARG A 256 9.87 17.47 20.82
CA ARG A 256 10.87 18.30 21.49
C ARG A 256 11.81 17.47 22.35
N SER A 257 11.32 16.33 22.84
CA SER A 257 12.07 15.37 23.64
C SER A 257 11.60 13.96 23.34
N LEU A 258 12.41 12.98 23.71
CA LEU A 258 12.13 11.56 23.58
C LEU A 258 12.09 10.90 24.96
N PRO A 259 11.21 9.88 25.18
CA PRO A 259 11.14 9.19 26.45
C PRO A 259 12.46 8.46 26.74
N LYS A 260 13.21 8.94 27.74
CA LYS A 260 14.53 8.38 28.11
C LYS A 260 14.42 6.92 28.56
N GLU A 261 13.29 6.55 29.11
CA GLU A 261 13.03 5.22 29.64
C GLU A 261 12.69 4.15 28.59
N LEU A 262 12.52 4.53 27.30
CA LEU A 262 12.24 3.56 26.21
C LEU A 262 13.35 2.50 26.05
N HIS A 263 14.60 2.81 26.44
CA HIS A 263 15.70 1.84 26.42
C HIS A 263 15.45 0.63 27.34
N LYS A 264 14.58 0.78 28.35
CA LYS A 264 14.17 -0.31 29.26
C LYS A 264 13.11 -1.24 28.68
N SER A 265 12.54 -0.91 27.50
CA SER A 265 11.57 -1.78 26.86
C SER A 265 12.17 -3.16 26.58
N GLN A 266 11.44 -4.21 26.95
CA GLN A 266 11.85 -5.61 26.74
C GLN A 266 11.39 -6.18 25.40
N SER A 267 10.68 -5.38 24.60
CA SER A 267 10.01 -5.86 23.37
C SER A 267 10.30 -4.99 22.15
N LEU A 268 10.59 -3.69 22.31
CA LEU A 268 10.73 -2.75 21.21
C LEU A 268 11.93 -3.10 20.32
N ARG A 269 11.67 -3.39 19.06
CA ARG A 269 12.67 -3.78 18.05
C ARG A 269 12.90 -2.71 16.99
N GLN A 270 11.87 -1.92 16.69
CA GLN A 270 11.92 -0.89 15.66
C GLN A 270 11.39 0.43 16.20
N LEU A 271 12.16 1.48 16.08
CA LEU A 271 11.78 2.84 16.45
C LEU A 271 12.17 3.79 15.31
N TRP A 272 11.22 4.57 14.81
CA TRP A 272 11.40 5.51 13.72
C TRP A 272 11.07 6.92 14.21
N ILE A 273 12.06 7.81 14.25
CA ILE A 273 11.96 9.17 14.82
C ILE A 273 12.48 10.25 13.87
N GLU A 274 12.77 9.89 12.64
CA GLU A 274 13.26 10.84 11.64
C GLU A 274 12.27 11.98 11.39
N ASN A 275 12.76 13.12 10.87
CA ASN A 275 11.98 14.28 10.51
C ASN A 275 11.16 14.87 11.69
N ASN A 276 11.79 14.97 12.83
CA ASN A 276 11.31 15.72 14.00
C ASN A 276 12.19 16.96 14.16
N GLU A 277 11.88 18.02 13.41
CA GLU A 277 12.74 19.22 13.29
C GLU A 277 12.92 19.99 14.60
N LYS A 278 11.93 19.88 15.51
CA LYS A 278 11.94 20.53 16.83
C LYS A 278 12.75 19.77 17.87
N LEU A 279 13.23 18.58 17.54
CA LEU A 279 14.04 17.78 18.44
C LEU A 279 15.46 18.35 18.47
N ASP A 280 15.87 18.85 19.63
CA ASP A 280 17.20 19.41 19.82
C ASP A 280 18.29 18.35 19.64
N LYS A 281 19.41 18.77 19.06
CA LYS A 281 20.59 17.94 18.85
C LYS A 281 21.06 17.28 20.15
N SER A 282 21.13 18.03 21.24
CA SER A 282 21.60 17.54 22.54
C SER A 282 20.65 16.48 23.14
N GLU A 283 19.34 16.64 22.96
CA GLU A 283 18.34 15.65 23.34
C GLU A 283 18.48 14.37 22.52
N LEU A 284 18.66 14.48 21.19
CA LEU A 284 18.86 13.34 20.32
C LEU A 284 20.16 12.59 20.63
N GLU A 285 21.27 13.30 20.84
CA GLU A 285 22.56 12.71 21.26
C GLU A 285 22.43 11.96 22.58
N THR A 286 21.74 12.58 23.56
CA THR A 286 21.48 11.97 24.85
C THR A 286 20.63 10.73 24.72
N PHE A 287 19.54 10.80 23.93
CA PHE A 287 18.68 9.67 23.67
C PHE A 287 19.44 8.50 23.01
N ILE A 288 20.22 8.76 21.96
CA ILE A 288 21.02 7.74 21.28
C ILE A 288 22.05 7.10 22.23
N ARG A 289 22.68 7.89 23.07
CA ARG A 289 23.62 7.37 24.08
C ARG A 289 22.92 6.41 25.05
N ILE A 290 21.70 6.74 25.48
CA ILE A 290 20.90 5.89 26.37
C ILE A 290 20.43 4.63 25.61
N MET A 291 20.02 4.78 24.35
CA MET A 291 19.53 3.65 23.53
C MET A 291 20.61 2.63 23.17
N LYS A 292 21.90 2.94 23.36
CA LYS A 292 22.99 1.94 23.28
C LYS A 292 22.78 0.75 24.21
N ASP A 293 22.13 0.99 25.34
CA ASP A 293 21.84 -0.02 26.36
C ASP A 293 20.51 -0.76 26.10
N ALA A 294 19.79 -0.41 25.03
CA ALA A 294 18.52 -1.03 24.65
C ALA A 294 18.75 -2.43 24.07
N LYS A 295 18.56 -3.46 24.90
CA LYS A 295 18.87 -4.86 24.58
C LYS A 295 18.09 -5.43 23.39
N MET A 296 16.88 -4.92 23.14
CA MET A 296 15.95 -5.50 22.16
C MET A 296 15.87 -4.69 20.87
N LEU A 297 16.30 -3.43 20.86
CA LEU A 297 16.21 -2.58 19.68
C LEU A 297 17.12 -3.09 18.57
N LYS A 298 16.56 -3.30 17.36
CA LYS A 298 17.27 -3.74 16.16
C LYS A 298 17.42 -2.65 15.12
N THR A 299 16.43 -1.74 15.06
CA THR A 299 16.40 -0.67 14.05
C THR A 299 16.03 0.65 14.70
N LEU A 300 16.84 1.67 14.48
CA LEU A 300 16.57 3.07 14.80
C LEU A 300 16.56 3.88 13.51
N GLY A 301 15.39 4.42 13.12
CA GLY A 301 15.22 5.33 11.99
C GLY A 301 15.44 6.77 12.43
N ILE A 302 16.40 7.43 11.80
CA ILE A 302 16.72 8.86 11.96
C ILE A 302 16.99 9.47 10.60
N ASP A 303 16.91 10.78 10.46
CA ASP A 303 17.28 11.41 9.18
C ASP A 303 18.80 11.52 8.99
N THR A 304 19.23 11.70 7.74
CA THR A 304 20.65 11.74 7.37
C THR A 304 21.38 12.94 7.96
N GLU A 305 20.68 14.05 8.17
CA GLU A 305 21.27 15.23 8.79
C GLU A 305 21.50 15.01 10.27
N GLN A 306 20.54 14.41 10.97
CA GLN A 306 20.66 13.97 12.35
C GLN A 306 21.84 13.00 12.50
N ALA A 307 21.92 11.99 11.60
CA ALA A 307 23.04 11.05 11.58
C ALA A 307 24.40 11.74 11.39
N ARG A 308 24.47 12.71 10.48
CA ARG A 308 25.70 13.48 10.22
C ARG A 308 26.10 14.36 11.39
N LYS A 309 25.12 15.00 12.06
CA LYS A 309 25.35 15.87 13.21
C LYS A 309 25.87 15.09 14.42
N ILE A 310 25.49 13.83 14.57
CA ILE A 310 25.90 12.98 15.69
C ILE A 310 27.29 12.34 15.47
N GLY A 311 27.73 12.20 14.20
CA GLY A 311 29.06 11.68 13.84
C GLY A 311 29.30 10.23 14.27
N SER A 312 30.53 9.92 14.75
CA SER A 312 30.97 8.57 15.14
C SER A 312 30.22 7.94 16.34
N GLY A 313 29.24 8.64 16.90
CA GLY A 313 28.42 8.13 18.00
C GLY A 313 27.71 6.81 17.72
N PHE A 314 27.49 6.48 16.43
CA PHE A 314 26.83 5.24 15.98
C PHE A 314 27.75 4.03 15.83
N GLU A 315 29.06 4.23 15.68
CA GLU A 315 30.01 3.13 15.42
C GLU A 315 30.05 2.10 16.56
N ASN A 316 29.64 2.52 17.75
CA ASN A 316 29.57 1.66 18.93
C ASN A 316 28.18 1.03 19.17
N MET A 317 27.20 1.22 18.28
CA MET A 317 25.90 0.56 18.36
C MET A 317 25.91 -0.76 17.56
N SER A 318 26.79 -1.70 17.87
CA SER A 318 27.00 -2.93 17.13
C SER A 318 25.76 -3.83 17.00
N ALA A 319 24.76 -3.66 17.86
CA ALA A 319 23.53 -4.44 17.85
C ALA A 319 22.34 -3.73 17.17
N VAL A 320 22.45 -2.43 16.83
CA VAL A 320 21.34 -1.63 16.28
C VAL A 320 21.69 -1.15 14.88
N SER A 321 20.87 -1.53 13.92
CA SER A 321 20.95 -0.99 12.56
C SER A 321 20.35 0.41 12.54
N VAL A 322 21.18 1.43 12.29
CA VAL A 322 20.71 2.79 12.10
C VAL A 322 20.32 2.99 10.64
N ALA A 323 19.04 3.19 10.41
CA ALA A 323 18.50 3.51 9.08
C ALA A 323 18.47 5.04 8.92
N ALA A 324 19.48 5.59 8.23
CA ALA A 324 19.50 7.01 7.90
C ALA A 324 18.57 7.30 6.72
N VAL A 325 17.46 7.97 6.99
CA VAL A 325 16.48 8.42 5.98
C VAL A 325 16.96 9.74 5.38
N PRO A 326 16.96 9.93 4.06
CA PRO A 326 17.29 11.21 3.44
C PRO A 326 16.42 12.35 3.95
N ASN A 327 16.99 13.53 4.12
CA ASN A 327 16.26 14.69 4.64
C ASN A 327 15.30 15.24 3.58
N ARG A 328 14.13 15.73 4.01
CA ARG A 328 13.11 16.36 3.14
C ARG A 328 13.57 17.65 2.44
N SER A 329 14.59 18.33 2.98
CA SER A 329 15.11 19.58 2.42
C SER A 329 15.86 19.41 1.09
N ASP A 330 16.30 18.21 0.78
CA ASP A 330 16.91 17.91 -0.52
C ASP A 330 15.77 17.69 -1.55
N ASN A 331 15.32 18.77 -2.18
CA ASN A 331 14.18 18.85 -3.10
C ASN A 331 14.22 17.93 -4.35
N ALA A 332 15.15 17.01 -4.42
CA ALA A 332 15.21 15.95 -5.43
C ALA A 332 14.96 14.62 -4.77
N GLY A 333 14.11 13.81 -5.33
CA GLY A 333 13.97 12.42 -4.91
C GLY A 333 15.34 11.73 -4.81
N TYR A 334 15.45 10.78 -3.92
CA TYR A 334 16.72 10.09 -3.70
C TYR A 334 17.01 9.15 -4.87
N PHE A 335 18.02 9.50 -5.67
CA PHE A 335 18.58 8.67 -6.74
C PHE A 335 20.02 8.31 -6.43
N LYS A 336 20.31 7.02 -6.20
CA LYS A 336 21.67 6.56 -5.91
C LYS A 336 22.04 5.37 -6.78
N LEU A 337 22.89 5.62 -7.78
CA LEU A 337 23.47 4.55 -8.59
C LEU A 337 24.66 3.92 -7.86
N VAL A 338 24.62 2.60 -7.71
CA VAL A 338 25.70 1.79 -7.15
C VAL A 338 26.16 0.80 -8.20
N LYS A 339 27.39 0.95 -8.66
CA LYS A 339 27.99 0.03 -9.63
C LYS A 339 28.41 -1.30 -9.00
N TRP A 340 28.52 -2.33 -9.82
CA TRP A 340 28.88 -3.69 -9.37
C TRP A 340 30.18 -3.75 -8.59
N ASP A 341 31.22 -3.05 -9.04
CA ASP A 341 32.56 -3.03 -8.43
C ASP A 341 32.65 -2.21 -7.12
N GLY A 342 31.55 -1.61 -6.68
CA GLY A 342 31.51 -0.77 -5.48
C GLY A 342 32.21 0.58 -5.64
N ASN A 343 32.72 0.91 -6.82
CA ASN A 343 33.46 2.14 -7.08
C ASN A 343 32.50 3.31 -7.26
N LYS A 344 32.53 4.28 -6.32
CA LYS A 344 31.59 5.40 -6.23
C LYS A 344 31.87 6.55 -7.22
N SER A 345 32.95 6.48 -8.01
CA SER A 345 33.48 7.66 -8.70
C SER A 345 33.77 7.52 -10.19
N ALA A 346 33.54 6.39 -10.82
CA ALA A 346 33.91 6.25 -12.23
C ALA A 346 32.73 6.60 -13.16
N LEU A 347 32.82 7.76 -13.79
CA LEU A 347 32.08 8.15 -14.99
C LEU A 347 32.56 7.39 -16.25
N ASP A 348 33.31 6.31 -16.08
CA ASP A 348 33.81 5.49 -17.19
C ASP A 348 32.68 4.57 -17.69
N ASP A 349 32.09 4.98 -18.80
CA ASP A 349 30.98 4.29 -19.46
C ASP A 349 31.35 2.92 -20.02
N SER A 350 32.66 2.61 -20.17
CA SER A 350 33.14 1.34 -20.71
C SER A 350 33.01 0.14 -19.74
N LYS A 351 32.67 0.38 -18.46
CA LYS A 351 32.58 -0.65 -17.40
C LYS A 351 31.20 -0.80 -16.80
N ARG A 352 30.14 -0.62 -17.60
CA ARG A 352 28.77 -0.86 -17.11
C ARG A 352 28.43 -2.33 -17.08
N ALA A 353 27.70 -2.73 -16.05
CA ALA A 353 27.05 -4.04 -16.05
C ALA A 353 25.95 -4.11 -17.14
N PRO A 354 25.68 -5.27 -17.72
CA PRO A 354 24.70 -5.42 -18.81
C PRO A 354 23.25 -5.15 -18.34
N VAL A 355 22.98 -5.30 -17.04
CA VAL A 355 21.65 -5.12 -16.45
C VAL A 355 21.68 -4.04 -15.36
N LEU A 356 20.69 -3.16 -15.39
CA LEU A 356 20.36 -2.24 -14.30
C LEU A 356 19.19 -2.78 -13.49
N ILE A 357 19.34 -2.90 -12.18
CA ILE A 357 18.23 -3.13 -11.27
C ILE A 357 17.83 -1.79 -10.66
N VAL A 358 16.60 -1.33 -10.90
CA VAL A 358 16.02 -0.15 -10.27
C VAL A 358 15.17 -0.58 -9.09
N SER A 359 15.58 -0.19 -7.90
CA SER A 359 14.95 -0.54 -6.64
C SER A 359 14.15 0.63 -6.11
N PHE A 360 12.81 0.56 -6.22
CA PHE A 360 11.91 1.56 -5.65
C PHE A 360 11.70 1.29 -4.16
N GLY A 361 11.93 2.30 -3.33
CA GLY A 361 11.68 2.25 -1.90
C GLY A 361 10.17 2.30 -1.60
N SER A 362 9.77 1.60 -0.54
CA SER A 362 8.40 1.69 0.00
C SER A 362 8.32 2.72 1.14
N ALA A 363 7.17 2.88 1.77
CA ALA A 363 7.08 3.59 3.04
C ALA A 363 7.95 2.86 4.11
N PRO A 364 8.83 3.54 4.81
CA PRO A 364 8.94 4.97 5.06
C PRO A 364 9.87 5.77 4.12
N GLY A 365 10.02 5.42 2.85
CA GLY A 365 10.82 6.19 1.89
C GLY A 365 12.32 5.85 1.90
N VAL A 366 12.66 4.64 2.33
CA VAL A 366 14.05 4.13 2.38
C VAL A 366 14.25 2.97 1.42
N PRO A 367 15.50 2.71 0.96
CA PRO A 367 15.80 1.54 0.15
C PRO A 367 15.67 0.27 0.98
N ASN A 368 14.54 -0.40 0.89
CA ASN A 368 14.27 -1.64 1.64
C ASN A 368 14.84 -2.91 0.99
N TRP A 369 15.34 -2.83 -0.25
CA TRP A 369 15.87 -3.96 -1.01
C TRP A 369 17.37 -4.22 -0.83
N GLY A 370 18.08 -3.38 -0.07
CA GLY A 370 19.55 -3.45 0.05
C GLY A 370 20.08 -4.80 0.56
N GLY A 371 19.41 -5.40 1.54
CA GLY A 371 19.77 -6.71 2.08
C GLY A 371 19.57 -7.84 1.06
N LEU A 372 18.44 -7.82 0.35
CA LEU A 372 18.14 -8.78 -0.71
C LEU A 372 19.15 -8.68 -1.87
N LEU A 373 19.44 -7.47 -2.33
CA LEU A 373 20.38 -7.25 -3.43
C LEU A 373 21.80 -7.64 -3.04
N LYS A 374 22.20 -7.54 -1.76
CA LYS A 374 23.45 -8.14 -1.27
C LYS A 374 23.44 -9.67 -1.38
N LYS A 375 22.35 -10.33 -0.97
CA LYS A 375 22.20 -11.79 -1.11
C LYS A 375 22.22 -12.20 -2.58
N LEU A 376 21.51 -11.46 -3.45
CA LEU A 376 21.50 -11.70 -4.89
C LEU A 376 22.92 -11.59 -5.48
N ARG A 377 23.65 -10.51 -5.13
CA ARG A 377 25.03 -10.29 -5.57
C ARG A 377 25.94 -11.48 -5.25
N LYS A 378 25.81 -12.02 -4.04
CA LYS A 378 26.56 -13.21 -3.64
C LYS A 378 26.16 -14.42 -4.48
N LYS A 379 24.88 -14.67 -4.69
CA LYS A 379 24.39 -15.84 -5.45
C LYS A 379 24.79 -15.82 -6.94
N VAL A 380 24.78 -14.66 -7.59
CA VAL A 380 25.03 -14.57 -9.05
C VAL A 380 26.47 -14.17 -9.40
N GLY A 381 27.17 -13.47 -8.51
CA GLY A 381 28.54 -12.99 -8.78
C GLY A 381 29.62 -14.01 -8.41
N GLU A 382 29.54 -14.60 -7.21
CA GLU A 382 30.55 -15.57 -6.73
C GLU A 382 30.48 -16.90 -7.50
N ASN A 383 29.30 -17.31 -7.96
CA ASN A 383 29.12 -18.61 -8.62
C ASN A 383 29.13 -18.53 -10.16
N ASP A 384 28.60 -17.45 -10.76
CA ASP A 384 28.29 -17.41 -12.19
C ASP A 384 28.99 -16.25 -12.94
N GLY A 385 29.79 -15.42 -12.25
CA GLY A 385 30.47 -14.26 -12.84
C GLY A 385 29.56 -13.19 -13.45
N LYS A 386 28.26 -13.20 -13.11
CA LYS A 386 27.26 -12.25 -13.63
C LYS A 386 27.26 -10.97 -12.81
N SER A 387 27.06 -9.83 -13.44
CA SER A 387 27.07 -8.51 -12.79
C SER A 387 25.83 -7.67 -13.12
N TYR A 388 25.47 -6.77 -12.22
CA TYR A 388 24.42 -5.76 -12.40
C TYR A 388 24.74 -4.51 -11.62
N ASP A 389 24.28 -3.37 -12.14
CA ASP A 389 24.27 -2.11 -11.39
C ASP A 389 22.94 -1.92 -10.68
N VAL A 390 22.88 -1.12 -9.62
CA VAL A 390 21.67 -0.85 -8.85
C VAL A 390 21.43 0.64 -8.80
N LEU A 391 20.25 1.07 -9.23
CA LEU A 391 19.72 2.39 -8.98
C LEU A 391 18.70 2.31 -7.83
N TYR A 392 19.04 2.88 -6.70
CA TYR A 392 18.09 3.07 -5.61
C TYR A 392 17.29 4.34 -5.86
N VAL A 393 15.96 4.21 -5.89
CA VAL A 393 15.01 5.30 -6.08
C VAL A 393 14.06 5.35 -4.89
N CYS A 394 14.08 6.46 -4.15
CA CYS A 394 13.28 6.60 -2.94
C CYS A 394 12.54 7.92 -2.94
N ASP A 395 11.26 7.86 -2.64
CA ASP A 395 10.42 9.03 -2.40
C ASP A 395 10.53 9.44 -0.93
N VAL A 396 11.44 10.34 -0.64
CA VAL A 396 11.71 10.85 0.72
C VAL A 396 10.54 11.66 1.28
N GLU A 397 9.71 12.24 0.41
CA GLU A 397 8.49 12.97 0.78
C GLU A 397 7.33 12.05 1.11
N ARG A 398 7.44 10.76 0.79
CA ARG A 398 6.34 9.79 0.90
C ARG A 398 5.07 10.26 0.18
N SER A 399 5.29 10.91 -0.94
CA SER A 399 4.27 11.56 -1.77
C SER A 399 3.74 10.65 -2.87
N TRP A 400 4.05 9.36 -2.82
CA TRP A 400 3.76 8.39 -3.86
C TRP A 400 4.50 8.68 -5.17
N TYR A 401 5.75 9.17 -5.06
CA TYR A 401 6.56 9.59 -6.20
C TYR A 401 5.92 10.72 -7.03
N ALA A 402 5.11 11.54 -6.40
CA ALA A 402 4.32 12.58 -7.06
C ALA A 402 4.55 13.98 -6.46
N GLY A 403 5.70 14.20 -5.85
CA GLY A 403 6.19 15.52 -5.41
C GLY A 403 5.55 16.09 -4.14
N ASN A 404 5.88 17.34 -3.84
CA ASN A 404 5.54 18.01 -2.59
C ASN A 404 4.03 17.94 -2.27
N LYS A 405 3.71 17.53 -1.04
CA LYS A 405 2.34 17.37 -0.54
C LYS A 405 1.48 18.64 -0.62
N MET A 406 2.09 19.82 -0.62
CA MET A 406 1.37 21.09 -0.46
C MET A 406 1.13 21.85 -1.78
N THR A 407 1.98 21.75 -2.79
CA THR A 407 1.98 22.66 -3.93
C THR A 407 2.15 21.99 -5.31
N GLY A 408 2.42 20.69 -5.38
CA GLY A 408 2.85 20.03 -6.62
C GLY A 408 1.72 19.76 -7.62
N ASN A 409 1.92 20.18 -8.85
CA ASN A 409 1.17 19.68 -10.00
C ASN A 409 1.65 18.25 -10.29
N LEU A 410 0.73 17.28 -10.24
CA LEU A 410 1.03 15.87 -10.45
C LEU A 410 1.82 15.62 -11.74
N GLU A 411 1.44 16.26 -12.84
CA GLU A 411 2.06 16.05 -14.15
C GLU A 411 3.50 16.60 -14.19
N GLU A 412 3.75 17.75 -13.56
CA GLU A 412 5.08 18.35 -13.48
C GLU A 412 6.04 17.48 -12.63
N GLU A 413 5.57 16.98 -11.49
CA GLU A 413 6.38 16.12 -10.62
C GLU A 413 6.67 14.77 -11.27
N MET A 414 5.67 14.17 -11.93
CA MET A 414 5.86 12.94 -12.70
C MET A 414 6.87 13.14 -13.84
N SER A 415 6.86 14.29 -14.50
CA SER A 415 7.83 14.62 -15.55
C SER A 415 9.27 14.68 -15.00
N LYS A 416 9.47 15.22 -13.80
CA LYS A 416 10.80 15.25 -13.16
C LYS A 416 11.33 13.84 -12.87
N TRP A 417 10.49 12.97 -12.32
CA TRP A 417 10.85 11.58 -12.07
C TRP A 417 11.15 10.83 -13.37
N ASN A 418 10.29 10.96 -14.37
CA ASN A 418 10.47 10.37 -15.69
C ASN A 418 11.82 10.76 -16.31
N LYS A 419 12.14 12.05 -16.32
CA LYS A 419 13.42 12.53 -16.87
C LYS A 419 14.62 11.92 -16.17
N GLN A 420 14.62 11.84 -14.84
CA GLN A 420 15.72 11.26 -14.07
C GLN A 420 15.88 9.76 -14.32
N LEU A 421 14.77 9.03 -14.46
CA LEU A 421 14.79 7.62 -14.80
C LEU A 421 15.28 7.41 -16.24
N GLU A 422 14.77 8.18 -17.21
CA GLU A 422 15.19 8.14 -18.59
C GLU A 422 16.69 8.37 -18.73
N ASP A 423 17.22 9.43 -18.10
CA ASP A 423 18.65 9.78 -18.12
C ASP A 423 19.58 8.64 -17.64
N THR A 424 19.05 7.74 -16.80
CA THR A 424 19.83 6.61 -16.26
C THR A 424 19.51 5.31 -16.98
N CYS A 425 18.24 4.97 -17.16
CA CYS A 425 17.79 3.69 -17.70
C CYS A 425 18.19 3.48 -19.17
N THR A 426 18.13 4.55 -19.99
CA THR A 426 18.51 4.50 -21.42
C THR A 426 19.97 4.10 -21.66
N LYS A 427 20.80 4.16 -20.65
CA LYS A 427 22.21 3.75 -20.71
C LYS A 427 22.42 2.24 -20.59
N TYR A 428 21.36 1.49 -20.31
CA TYR A 428 21.39 0.04 -20.13
C TYR A 428 20.49 -0.64 -21.15
N SER A 429 20.93 -1.78 -21.69
CA SER A 429 20.14 -2.57 -22.64
C SER A 429 18.96 -3.28 -21.96
N ARG A 430 19.13 -3.62 -20.68
CA ARG A 430 18.10 -4.30 -19.88
C ARG A 430 17.94 -3.64 -18.53
N VAL A 431 16.68 -3.39 -18.15
CA VAL A 431 16.31 -2.69 -16.91
C VAL A 431 15.24 -3.49 -16.18
N LEU A 432 15.57 -3.96 -14.97
CA LEU A 432 14.66 -4.68 -14.08
C LEU A 432 14.18 -3.74 -12.97
N PHE A 433 12.88 -3.48 -12.91
CA PHE A 433 12.26 -2.72 -11.82
C PHE A 433 11.78 -3.63 -10.69
N LEU A 434 12.13 -3.25 -9.46
CA LEU A 434 11.69 -3.92 -8.23
C LEU A 434 10.98 -2.93 -7.32
N GLY A 435 9.80 -3.29 -6.83
CA GLY A 435 9.08 -2.48 -5.87
C GLY A 435 8.16 -3.30 -4.97
N ASP A 436 7.93 -2.80 -3.75
CA ASP A 436 7.00 -3.35 -2.77
C ASP A 436 6.07 -2.24 -2.29
N SER A 437 4.76 -2.52 -2.16
CA SER A 437 3.74 -1.57 -1.72
C SER A 437 3.78 -0.26 -2.53
N MET A 438 4.10 0.88 -1.92
CA MET A 438 4.27 2.18 -2.58
C MET A 438 5.35 2.13 -3.69
N GLY A 439 6.45 1.42 -3.47
CA GLY A 439 7.49 1.22 -4.48
C GLY A 439 7.04 0.35 -5.64
N ALA A 440 6.16 -0.64 -5.39
CA ALA A 440 5.54 -1.44 -6.45
C ALA A 440 4.61 -0.56 -7.32
N THR A 441 3.86 0.32 -6.70
CA THR A 441 3.01 1.30 -7.39
C THR A 441 3.86 2.20 -8.30
N ALA A 442 4.97 2.74 -7.79
CA ALA A 442 5.91 3.55 -8.58
C ALA A 442 6.53 2.76 -9.74
N SER A 443 6.94 1.51 -9.51
CA SER A 443 7.52 0.67 -10.57
C SER A 443 6.55 0.44 -11.74
N LEU A 444 5.25 0.44 -11.47
CA LEU A 444 4.19 0.34 -12.49
C LEU A 444 3.92 1.66 -13.20
N VAL A 445 3.93 2.78 -12.46
CA VAL A 445 3.77 4.13 -13.04
C VAL A 445 4.87 4.42 -14.06
N PHE A 446 6.11 4.08 -13.74
CA PHE A 446 7.29 4.34 -14.57
C PHE A 446 7.73 3.14 -15.43
N ALA A 447 6.86 2.16 -15.63
CA ALA A 447 7.17 0.91 -16.32
C ALA A 447 7.69 1.07 -17.77
N GLU A 448 7.47 2.23 -18.38
CA GLU A 448 7.99 2.55 -19.73
C GLU A 448 9.52 2.57 -19.81
N HIS A 449 10.22 2.78 -18.68
CA HIS A 449 11.68 2.77 -18.59
C HIS A 449 12.26 1.38 -18.27
N ALA A 450 11.43 0.36 -18.14
CA ALA A 450 11.83 -1.00 -17.78
C ALA A 450 11.71 -1.97 -18.94
N THR A 451 12.52 -3.02 -18.95
CA THR A 451 12.31 -4.22 -19.76
C THR A 451 11.50 -5.26 -19.00
N ARG A 452 11.60 -5.24 -17.65
CA ARG A 452 10.83 -6.12 -16.76
C ARG A 452 10.48 -5.41 -15.45
N VAL A 453 9.29 -5.70 -14.94
CA VAL A 453 8.81 -5.17 -13.66
C VAL A 453 8.37 -6.32 -12.73
N LEU A 454 8.87 -6.33 -11.51
CA LEU A 454 8.39 -7.17 -10.40
C LEU A 454 7.76 -6.25 -9.34
N ALA A 455 6.45 -6.23 -9.29
CA ALA A 455 5.67 -5.40 -8.37
C ALA A 455 5.03 -6.27 -7.28
N PHE A 456 5.42 -6.07 -6.01
CA PHE A 456 4.92 -6.80 -4.86
C PHE A 456 3.85 -5.99 -4.12
N CYS A 457 2.62 -6.50 -4.06
CA CYS A 457 1.47 -5.87 -3.40
C CYS A 457 1.28 -4.39 -3.79
N PRO A 458 1.19 -4.03 -5.09
CA PRO A 458 1.02 -2.65 -5.51
C PRO A 458 -0.31 -2.09 -5.03
N GLN A 459 -0.32 -0.81 -4.68
CA GLN A 459 -1.54 -0.10 -4.31
C GLN A 459 -2.03 0.69 -5.52
N VAL A 460 -3.07 0.22 -6.16
CA VAL A 460 -3.61 0.76 -7.43
C VAL A 460 -4.73 1.75 -7.20
N ASP A 461 -5.66 1.38 -6.33
CA ASP A 461 -6.70 2.28 -5.86
C ASP A 461 -6.28 2.94 -4.56
N LEU A 462 -5.79 4.16 -4.66
CA LEU A 462 -5.29 4.89 -3.50
C LEU A 462 -6.38 5.30 -2.50
N PHE A 463 -7.66 5.18 -2.85
CA PHE A 463 -8.75 5.34 -1.88
C PHE A 463 -8.82 4.19 -0.88
N ALA A 464 -8.47 3.01 -1.34
CA ALA A 464 -8.44 1.78 -0.53
C ALA A 464 -7.01 1.37 -0.12
N ALA A 465 -5.98 2.18 -0.45
CA ALA A 465 -4.60 1.84 -0.15
C ALA A 465 -4.36 1.68 1.36
N SER A 466 -3.52 0.72 1.73
CA SER A 466 -3.10 0.47 3.12
C SER A 466 -2.40 1.68 3.76
N ILE A 467 -1.76 2.52 2.95
CA ILE A 467 -1.23 3.83 3.33
C ILE A 467 -1.76 4.84 2.33
N ARG A 468 -2.79 5.58 2.70
CA ARG A 468 -3.42 6.53 1.81
C ARG A 468 -2.66 7.86 1.77
N PRO A 469 -2.37 8.43 0.58
CA PRO A 469 -1.81 9.77 0.51
C PRO A 469 -2.82 10.82 0.97
N SER A 470 -2.36 11.84 1.72
CA SER A 470 -3.17 13.01 2.09
C SER A 470 -3.40 13.90 0.86
N ARG A 471 -4.19 13.44 -0.11
CA ARG A 471 -4.44 14.10 -1.40
C ARG A 471 -5.92 14.14 -1.72
N SER A 472 -6.32 15.08 -2.61
CA SER A 472 -7.71 15.19 -3.05
C SER A 472 -8.16 13.95 -3.85
N ALA A 473 -9.47 13.69 -3.84
CA ALA A 473 -10.07 12.61 -4.62
C ALA A 473 -9.74 12.72 -6.13
N ASN A 474 -9.71 13.93 -6.67
CA ASN A 474 -9.36 14.15 -8.06
C ASN A 474 -7.90 13.79 -8.36
N TRP A 475 -6.99 14.15 -7.46
CA TRP A 475 -5.58 13.78 -7.55
C TRP A 475 -5.41 12.25 -7.56
N MET A 476 -6.07 11.54 -6.65
CA MET A 476 -5.98 10.07 -6.56
C MET A 476 -6.53 9.37 -7.80
N ARG A 477 -7.61 9.88 -8.41
CA ARG A 477 -8.13 9.36 -9.69
C ARG A 477 -7.14 9.58 -10.83
N LYS A 478 -6.55 10.77 -10.94
CA LYS A 478 -5.52 11.07 -11.94
C LYS A 478 -4.30 10.16 -11.78
N TYR A 479 -3.85 9.96 -10.54
CA TYR A 479 -2.72 9.09 -10.25
C TYR A 479 -3.01 7.64 -10.65
N LYS A 480 -4.19 7.10 -10.32
CA LYS A 480 -4.65 5.77 -10.76
C LYS A 480 -4.63 5.65 -12.29
N THR A 481 -5.08 6.68 -12.99
CA THR A 481 -5.05 6.72 -14.47
C THR A 481 -3.61 6.63 -15.00
N LEU A 482 -2.68 7.42 -14.44
CA LEU A 482 -1.26 7.39 -14.83
C LEU A 482 -0.63 6.03 -14.56
N LEU A 483 -0.93 5.42 -13.41
CA LEU A 483 -0.46 4.07 -13.06
C LEU A 483 -0.91 3.04 -14.09
N LEU A 484 -2.21 3.02 -14.42
CA LEU A 484 -2.75 2.09 -15.41
C LEU A 484 -2.13 2.37 -16.80
N GLN A 485 -1.95 3.62 -17.18
CA GLN A 485 -1.29 3.97 -18.43
C GLN A 485 0.16 3.48 -18.46
N GLY A 486 0.94 3.70 -17.41
CA GLY A 486 2.32 3.23 -17.30
C GLY A 486 2.41 1.72 -17.42
N ALA A 487 1.62 0.99 -16.64
CA ALA A 487 1.60 -0.47 -16.65
C ALA A 487 1.14 -1.06 -18.00
N LEU A 488 0.08 -0.50 -18.61
CA LEU A 488 -0.56 -1.07 -19.80
C LEU A 488 0.12 -0.65 -21.12
N LYS A 489 0.65 0.57 -21.21
CA LYS A 489 1.31 1.07 -22.44
C LYS A 489 2.77 0.66 -22.54
N SER A 490 3.45 0.37 -21.43
CA SER A 490 4.85 -0.03 -21.44
C SER A 490 5.05 -1.35 -22.21
N GLU A 491 6.21 -1.56 -22.79
CA GLU A 491 6.61 -2.83 -23.42
C GLU A 491 7.23 -3.84 -22.43
N ALA A 492 7.37 -3.44 -21.18
CA ALA A 492 7.96 -4.27 -20.13
C ALA A 492 7.15 -5.56 -19.86
N ASP A 493 7.84 -6.65 -19.53
CA ASP A 493 7.21 -7.87 -18.99
C ASP A 493 6.86 -7.63 -17.52
N VAL A 494 5.58 -7.44 -17.22
CA VAL A 494 5.10 -7.09 -15.88
C VAL A 494 4.62 -8.32 -15.14
N THR A 495 5.16 -8.56 -13.94
CA THR A 495 4.65 -9.58 -13.01
C THR A 495 4.25 -8.92 -11.70
N ILE A 496 2.99 -9.11 -11.32
CA ILE A 496 2.45 -8.66 -10.04
C ILE A 496 2.46 -9.84 -9.08
N HIS A 497 3.13 -9.66 -7.95
CA HIS A 497 3.20 -10.62 -6.86
C HIS A 497 2.26 -10.17 -5.75
N THR A 498 1.35 -11.02 -5.31
CA THR A 498 0.40 -10.72 -4.23
C THR A 498 0.30 -11.87 -3.25
N GLY A 499 -0.01 -11.55 -2.00
CA GLY A 499 -0.42 -12.52 -1.00
C GLY A 499 -1.85 -13.01 -1.22
N SER A 500 -2.37 -13.77 -0.28
CA SER A 500 -3.78 -14.20 -0.24
C SER A 500 -4.68 -13.22 0.51
N TRP A 501 -4.14 -12.11 1.04
CA TRP A 501 -4.94 -11.07 1.67
C TRP A 501 -5.82 -10.39 0.62
N THR A 502 -7.13 -10.40 0.86
CA THR A 502 -8.16 -9.97 -0.10
C THR A 502 -7.87 -8.58 -0.67
N HIS A 503 -7.47 -7.63 0.19
CA HIS A 503 -7.13 -6.27 -0.23
C HIS A 503 -6.04 -6.25 -1.32
N ASP A 504 -4.93 -6.97 -1.14
CA ASP A 504 -3.83 -6.98 -2.11
C ASP A 504 -4.22 -7.71 -3.41
N VAL A 505 -5.07 -8.74 -3.28
CA VAL A 505 -5.63 -9.46 -4.44
C VAL A 505 -6.52 -8.53 -5.27
N ASP A 506 -7.38 -7.75 -4.62
CA ASP A 506 -8.27 -6.78 -5.28
C ASP A 506 -7.47 -5.67 -5.97
N GLN A 507 -6.46 -5.12 -5.30
CA GLN A 507 -5.57 -4.11 -5.88
C GLN A 507 -4.85 -4.64 -7.13
N ALA A 508 -4.32 -5.85 -7.07
CA ALA A 508 -3.65 -6.50 -8.20
C ALA A 508 -4.63 -6.78 -9.37
N SER A 509 -5.86 -7.19 -9.07
CA SER A 509 -6.88 -7.51 -10.06
C SER A 509 -7.27 -6.31 -10.91
N ILE A 510 -7.28 -5.10 -10.36
CA ILE A 510 -7.57 -3.88 -11.13
C ILE A 510 -6.66 -3.74 -12.36
N ILE A 511 -5.37 -4.07 -12.22
CA ILE A 511 -4.41 -3.96 -13.35
C ILE A 511 -4.58 -5.12 -14.32
N VAL A 512 -4.75 -6.34 -13.80
CA VAL A 512 -4.86 -7.56 -14.61
C VAL A 512 -6.12 -7.50 -15.48
N ASP A 513 -7.25 -7.15 -14.88
CA ASP A 513 -8.54 -7.03 -15.58
C ASP A 513 -8.50 -5.92 -16.64
N SER A 514 -7.84 -4.77 -16.32
CA SER A 514 -7.61 -3.69 -17.29
C SER A 514 -6.74 -4.14 -18.47
N SER A 515 -5.74 -5.01 -18.22
CA SER A 515 -4.87 -5.57 -19.26
C SER A 515 -5.60 -6.56 -20.15
N GLU A 516 -6.49 -7.37 -19.58
CA GLU A 516 -7.32 -8.33 -20.32
C GLU A 516 -8.30 -7.61 -21.23
N LYS A 517 -9.05 -6.62 -20.74
CA LYS A 517 -9.95 -5.79 -21.53
C LYS A 517 -9.25 -5.10 -22.71
N GLN A 518 -8.09 -4.47 -22.46
CA GLN A 518 -7.32 -3.83 -23.53
C GLN A 518 -6.81 -4.83 -24.58
N SER A 519 -6.52 -6.08 -24.18
CA SER A 519 -6.08 -7.14 -25.09
C SER A 519 -7.22 -7.68 -25.95
N GLU A 520 -8.45 -7.67 -25.45
CA GLU A 520 -9.67 -8.02 -26.19
C GLU A 520 -10.00 -6.98 -27.24
N GLU A 521 -9.93 -5.68 -26.89
CA GLU A 521 -10.18 -4.56 -27.81
C GLU A 521 -9.14 -4.45 -28.94
N ALA A 522 -7.86 -4.78 -28.65
CA ALA A 522 -6.74 -4.60 -29.60
C ALA A 522 -6.59 -5.74 -30.63
N GLY A 523 -7.35 -6.84 -30.51
CA GLY A 523 -7.29 -8.00 -31.39
C GLY A 523 -6.01 -8.86 -31.24
N PRO A 524 -5.88 -9.96 -32.01
CA PRO A 524 -4.88 -11.01 -31.75
C PRO A 524 -3.41 -10.61 -31.93
N LYS A 525 -3.09 -9.44 -32.49
CA LYS A 525 -1.72 -9.01 -32.76
C LYS A 525 -1.03 -8.26 -31.60
N ARG A 526 -1.74 -7.92 -30.50
CA ARG A 526 -1.20 -7.17 -29.35
C ARG A 526 -1.62 -7.79 -28.01
N LYS A 527 -1.34 -9.06 -27.79
CA LYS A 527 -1.60 -9.69 -26.48
C LYS A 527 -0.44 -9.41 -25.51
N LYS A 528 -0.50 -8.26 -24.83
CA LYS A 528 0.31 -8.06 -23.63
C LYS A 528 -0.45 -8.64 -22.44
N LYS A 529 0.06 -9.71 -21.86
CA LYS A 529 -0.53 -10.33 -20.66
C LYS A 529 0.29 -9.97 -19.44
N ILE A 530 -0.25 -9.11 -18.58
CA ILE A 530 0.33 -8.86 -17.25
C ILE A 530 0.10 -10.13 -16.42
N LYS A 531 1.19 -10.68 -15.86
CA LYS A 531 1.15 -11.90 -15.06
C LYS A 531 0.85 -11.57 -13.60
N LYS A 532 -0.03 -12.35 -12.96
CA LYS A 532 -0.27 -12.31 -11.51
C LYS A 532 0.24 -13.61 -10.89
N LYS A 533 1.05 -13.50 -9.84
CA LYS A 533 1.54 -14.63 -9.06
C LYS A 533 1.09 -14.49 -7.61
N MET A 534 0.34 -15.47 -7.12
CA MET A 534 -0.20 -15.49 -5.76
C MET A 534 0.61 -16.39 -4.85
N TYR A 535 0.72 -15.99 -3.58
CA TYR A 535 1.39 -16.75 -2.52
C TYR A 535 0.41 -16.98 -1.35
N PRO A 536 0.51 -18.09 -0.62
CA PRO A 536 -0.37 -18.39 0.53
C PRO A 536 0.05 -17.58 1.77
N VAL A 537 0.17 -16.26 1.62
CA VAL A 537 0.57 -15.31 2.67
C VAL A 537 -0.54 -14.30 2.85
N ASN A 538 -1.26 -14.39 3.96
CA ASN A 538 -2.35 -13.45 4.28
C ASN A 538 -1.80 -12.20 4.99
N ASN A 539 -0.95 -11.43 4.31
CA ASN A 539 -0.32 -10.24 4.85
C ASN A 539 0.14 -9.31 3.72
N HIS A 540 -0.07 -8.00 3.88
CA HIS A 540 0.44 -6.98 2.94
C HIS A 540 1.99 -6.97 2.83
N ARG A 541 2.70 -7.44 3.85
CA ARG A 541 4.18 -7.50 3.86
C ARG A 541 4.72 -8.74 3.15
N LEU A 542 4.17 -9.06 1.99
CA LEU A 542 4.55 -10.25 1.22
C LEU A 542 6.06 -10.35 0.99
N ALA A 543 6.70 -9.27 0.53
CA ALA A 543 8.12 -9.26 0.26
C ALA A 543 8.96 -9.55 1.52
N LEU A 544 8.53 -9.05 2.69
CA LEU A 544 9.18 -9.34 3.97
C LEU A 544 9.07 -10.82 4.31
N VAL A 545 7.88 -11.41 4.24
CA VAL A 545 7.65 -12.83 4.54
C VAL A 545 8.46 -13.72 3.60
N LEU A 546 8.43 -13.46 2.30
CA LEU A 546 9.21 -14.21 1.31
C LEU A 546 10.73 -14.01 1.45
N SER A 547 11.18 -13.02 2.23
CA SER A 547 12.61 -12.80 2.52
C SER A 547 13.14 -13.62 3.69
N GLU A 548 12.26 -14.25 4.49
CA GLU A 548 12.60 -15.07 5.65
C GLU A 548 13.23 -16.41 5.20
N ASP A 549 12.77 -16.90 4.05
CA ASP A 549 13.33 -18.06 3.39
C ASP A 549 13.91 -17.71 2.03
N ASP A 550 14.82 -17.95 1.43
CA ASP A 550 15.39 -17.54 0.15
C ASP A 550 14.40 -17.42 -1.05
N THR A 551 13.07 -17.54 -0.82
CA THR A 551 12.04 -17.48 -1.88
C THR A 551 12.10 -16.17 -2.64
N LEU A 552 12.15 -15.03 -1.94
CA LEU A 552 12.19 -13.71 -2.58
C LEU A 552 13.45 -13.53 -3.42
N VAL A 553 14.62 -13.91 -2.89
CA VAL A 553 15.87 -13.77 -3.63
C VAL A 553 15.91 -14.67 -4.86
N ASN A 554 15.29 -15.86 -4.81
CA ASN A 554 15.20 -16.75 -5.97
C ASN A 554 14.27 -16.20 -7.06
N VAL A 555 13.14 -15.59 -6.69
CA VAL A 555 12.24 -14.90 -7.64
C VAL A 555 12.97 -13.78 -8.38
N VAL A 556 13.72 -12.96 -7.66
CA VAL A 556 14.47 -11.85 -8.25
C VAL A 556 15.67 -12.37 -9.07
N LYS A 557 16.31 -13.45 -8.62
CA LYS A 557 17.39 -14.11 -9.37
C LYS A 557 16.90 -14.62 -10.73
N GLU A 558 15.78 -15.32 -10.78
CA GLU A 558 15.19 -15.84 -12.02
C GLU A 558 14.90 -14.71 -13.03
N ALA A 559 14.30 -13.61 -12.56
CA ALA A 559 14.03 -12.46 -13.40
C ALA A 559 15.33 -11.79 -13.89
N PHE A 560 16.31 -11.61 -13.01
CA PHE A 560 17.63 -11.06 -13.36
C PHE A 560 18.34 -11.93 -14.39
N GLU A 561 18.39 -13.24 -14.21
CA GLU A 561 19.07 -14.16 -15.13
C GLU A 561 18.44 -14.13 -16.51
N THR A 562 17.11 -14.02 -16.59
CA THR A 562 16.39 -13.83 -17.85
C THR A 562 16.85 -12.54 -18.56
N GLU A 563 16.88 -11.41 -17.85
CA GLU A 563 17.31 -10.14 -18.43
C GLU A 563 18.82 -10.14 -18.78
N TYR A 564 19.65 -10.82 -17.99
CA TYR A 564 21.06 -10.96 -18.26
C TYR A 564 21.34 -11.75 -19.55
N MET A 565 20.62 -12.87 -19.76
CA MET A 565 20.74 -13.67 -20.98
C MET A 565 20.25 -12.91 -22.21
N ASN A 566 19.15 -12.15 -22.07
CA ASN A 566 18.65 -11.30 -23.13
C ASN A 566 19.67 -10.19 -23.49
N ALA A 567 20.31 -9.57 -22.51
CA ALA A 567 21.32 -8.54 -22.75
C ALA A 567 22.54 -9.06 -23.55
N ILE A 568 22.96 -10.32 -23.25
CA ILE A 568 24.07 -10.96 -23.98
C ILE A 568 23.65 -11.27 -25.42
N SER A 569 22.45 -11.81 -25.63
CA SER A 569 21.96 -12.11 -26.99
C SER A 569 21.81 -10.85 -27.86
N ASP A 570 21.29 -9.77 -27.30
CA ASP A 570 21.20 -8.47 -28.00
C ASP A 570 22.59 -7.92 -28.38
N GLY A 571 23.58 -8.04 -27.47
CA GLY A 571 24.97 -7.64 -27.72
C GLY A 571 25.66 -8.46 -28.81
N THR A 572 25.37 -9.76 -28.90
CA THR A 572 25.91 -10.64 -29.95
C THR A 572 25.28 -10.36 -31.30
N ASP A 573 24.03 -9.99 -31.37
CA ASP A 573 23.35 -9.62 -32.63
C ASP A 573 23.83 -8.26 -33.18
N THR A 574 24.11 -7.29 -32.30
CA THR A 574 24.72 -6.01 -32.71
C THR A 574 26.14 -6.20 -33.24
N GLN A 575 26.96 -7.08 -32.64
CA GLN A 575 28.27 -7.41 -33.16
C GLN A 575 28.21 -8.19 -34.49
N LYS A 576 27.26 -9.10 -34.65
CA LYS A 576 27.05 -9.82 -35.93
C LYS A 576 26.59 -8.87 -37.02
N ASN A 577 25.67 -7.91 -36.71
CA ASN A 577 25.21 -6.90 -37.67
C ASN A 577 26.33 -5.92 -38.06
N SER A 578 27.18 -5.50 -37.12
CA SER A 578 28.34 -4.66 -37.42
C SER A 578 29.38 -5.38 -38.29
N ALA A 579 29.65 -6.66 -38.02
CA ALA A 579 30.52 -7.47 -38.85
C ALA A 579 29.95 -7.76 -40.26
N ALA A 580 28.63 -7.96 -40.36
CA ALA A 580 27.93 -8.10 -41.64
C ALA A 580 27.94 -6.78 -42.43
N THR A 581 27.76 -5.66 -41.76
CA THR A 581 27.81 -4.31 -42.38
C THR A 581 29.23 -3.96 -42.86
N LEU A 582 30.26 -4.31 -42.10
CA LEU A 582 31.66 -4.11 -42.52
C LEU A 582 32.07 -5.01 -43.71
N ARG A 583 31.55 -6.24 -43.77
CA ARG A 583 31.70 -7.11 -44.95
C ARG A 583 30.96 -6.58 -46.20
N LEU A 584 29.77 -6.01 -46.02
CA LEU A 584 28.99 -5.40 -47.10
C LEU A 584 29.65 -4.12 -47.66
N LEU A 585 30.40 -3.42 -46.80
CA LEU A 585 31.13 -2.19 -47.20
C LEU A 585 32.55 -2.49 -47.71
N GLY A 586 32.97 -3.73 -47.76
CA GLY A 586 34.29 -4.13 -48.27
C GLY A 586 35.49 -3.62 -47.44
N LEU A 587 35.24 -3.39 -46.12
CA LEU A 587 36.20 -2.83 -45.15
C LEU A 587 36.71 -3.88 -44.16
N ALA A 588 36.40 -5.19 -44.34
CA ALA A 588 36.90 -6.32 -43.58
C ALA A 588 37.35 -7.46 -44.52
#